data_750b71aa4b0f5c66b93c7f9203a5b5a5
#
_entry.id   750b71aa4b0f5c66b93c7f9203a5b5a5
#
_cell.length_a   1.000
_cell.length_b   1.000
_cell.length_c   1.000
_cell.angle_alpha   90.00
_cell.angle_beta   90.00
_cell.angle_gamma   90.00
#
_symmetry.space_group_name_H-M   'P 1'
#
loop_
_entity.id
_entity.type
_entity.pdbx_description
1 polymer ?
#
loop_
_entity_poly.entity_id
_entity_poly.type
_entity_poly.pdbx_seq_one_letter_code
_entity_poly.pdbx_strand_id
1 'polypeptide(L)'
;STEDLSPIESRLGRSAVDGSRKRPDGSELKWKQLGVLGTLDDSQLPFFIQWMSSDHPSNDGKAVAEIIKIEISGDEKTIEEWLGSDLSKAFDGVEIQWVLPEDNDGQTGLVAVHLATPNGVVRLD
;
A
#
# COMPACT_ATOMS: atom_id res chain seq x y z
N SER A 1 -0.65 -3.69 4.51
CA SER A 1 -0.22 -4.18 5.82
C SER A 1 0.11 -5.65 5.78
N THR A 2 0.81 -6.15 6.77
CA THR A 2 1.22 -7.55 6.90
C THR A 2 1.17 -7.96 8.36
N GLU A 3 1.07 -9.28 8.61
CA GLU A 3 1.03 -9.84 9.97
C GLU A 3 2.42 -9.92 10.59
N ASP A 4 3.47 -10.09 9.77
CA ASP A 4 4.86 -10.21 10.24
C ASP A 4 5.82 -9.67 9.18
N LEU A 5 6.68 -8.73 9.59
CA LEU A 5 7.70 -8.13 8.72
C LEU A 5 9.00 -8.94 8.64
N SER A 6 9.22 -9.92 9.52
CA SER A 6 10.50 -10.65 9.58
C SER A 6 10.90 -11.30 8.25
N PRO A 7 10.01 -12.00 7.51
CA PRO A 7 10.36 -12.55 6.21
C PRO A 7 10.71 -11.47 5.17
N ILE A 8 10.04 -10.33 5.25
CA ILE A 8 10.26 -9.21 4.34
C ILE A 8 11.59 -8.53 4.65
N GLU A 9 11.91 -8.34 5.93
CA GLU A 9 13.22 -7.81 6.37
C GLU A 9 14.37 -8.66 5.81
N SER A 10 14.25 -9.97 5.90
CA SER A 10 15.27 -10.91 5.39
C SER A 10 15.40 -10.84 3.87
N ARG A 11 14.27 -10.78 3.15
CA ARG A 11 14.26 -10.76 1.68
C ARG A 11 14.83 -9.45 1.13
N LEU A 12 14.47 -8.32 1.74
CA LEU A 12 14.90 -6.99 1.26
C LEU A 12 16.21 -6.51 1.88
N GLY A 13 16.74 -7.23 2.88
CA GLY A 13 17.97 -6.83 3.57
C GLY A 13 17.84 -5.50 4.32
N ARG A 14 16.64 -5.20 4.84
CA ARG A 14 16.33 -3.96 5.54
C ARG A 14 15.72 -4.27 6.90
N SER A 15 15.89 -3.37 7.86
CA SER A 15 15.29 -3.48 9.20
C SER A 15 14.02 -2.64 9.30
N ALA A 16 12.99 -3.19 9.96
CA ALA A 16 11.77 -2.46 10.26
C ALA A 16 12.03 -1.38 11.32
N VAL A 17 11.28 -0.30 11.24
CA VAL A 17 11.35 0.83 12.17
C VAL A 17 10.01 0.97 12.89
N ASP A 18 10.04 1.24 14.19
CA ASP A 18 8.83 1.46 14.98
C ASP A 18 8.21 2.82 14.68
N GLY A 19 6.87 2.85 14.60
CA GLY A 19 6.08 4.06 14.49
C GLY A 19 4.93 4.06 15.49
N SER A 20 4.43 5.24 15.83
CA SER A 20 3.28 5.38 16.72
C SER A 20 2.55 6.69 16.49
N ARG A 21 1.26 6.72 16.84
CA ARG A 21 0.42 7.92 16.80
C ARG A 21 -0.67 7.83 17.86
N LYS A 22 -0.88 8.93 18.60
CA LYS A 22 -2.01 9.06 19.53
C LYS A 22 -3.27 9.45 18.77
N ARG A 23 -4.38 8.78 19.10
CA ARG A 23 -5.71 9.15 18.63
C ARG A 23 -6.32 10.26 19.51
N PRO A 24 -7.33 11.00 19.00
CA PRO A 24 -8.04 12.01 19.81
C PRO A 24 -8.67 11.47 21.10
N ASP A 25 -9.02 10.16 21.14
CA ASP A 25 -9.59 9.51 22.31
C ASP A 25 -8.55 9.12 23.38
N GLY A 26 -7.25 9.39 23.14
CA GLY A 26 -6.15 9.06 24.03
C GLY A 26 -5.51 7.68 23.80
N SER A 27 -6.11 6.83 22.97
CA SER A 27 -5.49 5.55 22.59
C SER A 27 -4.31 5.75 21.67
N GLU A 28 -3.39 4.78 21.62
CA GLU A 28 -2.19 4.85 20.80
C GLU A 28 -2.18 3.74 19.74
N LEU A 29 -1.94 4.13 18.48
CA LEU A 29 -1.66 3.21 17.41
C LEU A 29 -0.16 2.95 17.34
N LYS A 30 0.24 1.68 17.31
CA LYS A 30 1.64 1.27 17.17
C LYS A 30 1.79 0.37 15.97
N TRP A 31 2.90 0.55 15.24
CA TRP A 31 3.21 -0.27 14.08
C TRP A 31 4.71 -0.39 13.88
N LYS A 32 5.11 -1.34 13.03
CA LYS A 32 6.44 -1.41 12.43
C LYS A 32 6.30 -1.15 10.94
N GLN A 33 7.25 -0.41 10.38
CA GLN A 33 7.26 -0.09 8.95
C GLN A 33 8.60 -0.44 8.32
N LEU A 34 8.55 -0.83 7.06
CA LEU A 34 9.72 -1.22 6.31
C LEU A 34 9.60 -0.71 4.86
N GLY A 35 10.66 -0.13 4.35
CA GLY A 35 10.73 0.30 2.95
C GLY A 35 10.26 1.72 2.69
N VAL A 36 9.94 2.52 3.73
CA VAL A 36 9.51 3.92 3.55
C VAL A 36 10.56 4.74 2.79
N LEU A 37 11.85 4.55 3.10
CA LEU A 37 12.92 5.23 2.37
C LEU A 37 13.02 4.77 0.91
N GLY A 38 12.60 3.53 0.61
CA GLY A 38 12.54 3.03 -0.76
C GLY A 38 11.53 3.78 -1.64
N THR A 39 10.44 4.30 -1.05
CA THR A 39 9.47 5.11 -1.80
C THR A 39 10.01 6.49 -2.18
N LEU A 40 11.03 6.97 -1.47
CA LEU A 40 11.73 8.21 -1.84
C LEU A 40 12.66 8.00 -3.03
N ASP A 41 13.27 6.81 -3.14
CA ASP A 41 14.16 6.45 -4.24
C ASP A 41 13.38 6.02 -5.49
N ASP A 42 12.29 5.27 -5.30
CA ASP A 42 11.43 4.79 -6.37
C ASP A 42 9.96 4.83 -5.94
N SER A 43 9.22 5.80 -6.45
CA SER A 43 7.84 6.10 -6.04
C SER A 43 6.81 5.03 -6.46
N GLN A 44 7.18 4.07 -7.31
CA GLN A 44 6.29 2.95 -7.64
C GLN A 44 6.26 1.88 -6.56
N LEU A 45 7.29 1.83 -5.69
CA LEU A 45 7.42 0.79 -4.66
C LEU A 45 6.57 1.11 -3.43
N PRO A 46 5.72 0.19 -2.97
CA PRO A 46 5.00 0.35 -1.72
C PRO A 46 5.92 0.09 -0.52
N PHE A 47 5.58 0.65 0.62
CA PHE A 47 6.19 0.27 1.89
C PHE A 47 5.29 -0.71 2.65
N PHE A 48 5.87 -1.38 3.65
CA PHE A 48 5.16 -2.41 4.42
C PHE A 48 4.90 -1.91 5.84
N ILE A 49 3.72 -2.24 6.37
CA ILE A 49 3.33 -1.94 7.76
C ILE A 49 2.86 -3.23 8.43
N GLN A 50 3.40 -3.47 9.63
CA GLN A 50 2.86 -4.45 10.56
C GLN A 50 2.24 -3.69 11.75
N TRP A 51 0.95 -3.84 11.95
CA TRP A 51 0.25 -3.20 13.06
C TRP A 51 0.50 -3.97 14.35
N MET A 52 0.97 -3.26 15.38
CA MET A 52 1.27 -3.83 16.71
C MET A 52 0.12 -3.64 17.69
N SER A 53 -0.75 -2.65 17.46
CA SER A 53 -1.98 -2.45 18.23
C SER A 53 -3.08 -3.39 17.71
N SER A 54 -4.05 -3.70 18.59
CA SER A 54 -5.19 -4.57 18.24
C SER A 54 -6.12 -3.96 17.19
N ASP A 55 -6.17 -2.62 17.13
CA ASP A 55 -7.04 -1.90 16.20
C ASP A 55 -6.29 -1.45 14.95
N HIS A 56 -6.72 -1.97 13.81
CA HIS A 56 -6.29 -1.44 12.51
C HIS A 56 -7.19 -0.25 12.14
N PRO A 57 -6.65 0.84 11.55
CA PRO A 57 -7.48 2.00 11.16
C PRO A 57 -8.65 1.68 10.25
N SER A 58 -8.56 0.63 9.43
CA SER A 58 -9.65 0.20 8.55
C SER A 58 -10.78 -0.53 9.27
N ASN A 59 -10.61 -0.87 10.54
CA ASN A 59 -11.58 -1.64 11.33
C ASN A 59 -12.51 -0.74 12.16
N ASP A 60 -12.63 0.53 11.81
CA ASP A 60 -13.50 1.47 12.53
C ASP A 60 -14.99 1.27 12.27
N GLY A 61 -15.36 0.38 11.36
CA GLY A 61 -16.75 0.06 11.01
C GLY A 61 -17.43 1.12 10.16
N LYS A 62 -16.73 2.15 9.71
CA LYS A 62 -17.28 3.28 8.95
C LYS A 62 -16.98 3.20 7.46
N ALA A 63 -16.26 2.19 7.02
CA ALA A 63 -15.91 2.02 5.63
C ALA A 63 -17.18 1.71 4.81
N VAL A 64 -17.52 2.61 3.88
CA VAL A 64 -18.67 2.47 2.96
C VAL A 64 -18.22 2.33 1.51
N ALA A 65 -16.92 2.18 1.28
CA ALA A 65 -16.33 2.08 -0.04
C ALA A 65 -15.33 0.93 -0.07
N GLU A 66 -15.21 0.29 -1.23
CA GLU A 66 -14.28 -0.81 -1.48
C GLU A 66 -13.37 -0.45 -2.65
N ILE A 67 -12.06 -0.71 -2.51
CA ILE A 67 -11.11 -0.52 -3.61
C ILE A 67 -11.32 -1.66 -4.61
N ILE A 68 -11.64 -1.31 -5.85
CA ILE A 68 -11.88 -2.28 -6.94
C ILE A 68 -10.81 -2.23 -8.03
N LYS A 69 -10.10 -1.11 -8.17
CA LYS A 69 -9.09 -0.92 -9.19
C LYS A 69 -8.05 0.11 -8.75
N ILE A 70 -6.79 -0.14 -9.11
CA ILE A 70 -5.68 0.79 -8.89
C ILE A 70 -4.98 1.02 -10.23
N GLU A 71 -4.69 2.29 -10.55
CA GLU A 71 -3.87 2.68 -11.70
C GLU A 71 -2.48 3.04 -11.18
N ILE A 72 -1.46 2.36 -11.70
CA ILE A 72 -0.06 2.55 -11.28
C ILE A 72 0.78 2.87 -12.51
N SER A 73 1.58 3.94 -12.41
CA SER A 73 2.62 4.23 -13.40
C SER A 73 3.94 3.59 -12.95
N GLY A 74 4.46 2.66 -13.74
CA GLY A 74 5.68 1.96 -13.40
C GLY A 74 5.84 0.63 -14.13
N ASP A 75 6.66 -0.24 -13.55
CA ASP A 75 6.99 -1.55 -14.08
C ASP A 75 6.49 -2.65 -13.16
N GLU A 76 5.57 -3.48 -13.68
CA GLU A 76 4.98 -4.61 -12.98
C GLU A 76 6.04 -5.54 -12.39
N LYS A 77 7.07 -5.87 -13.15
CA LYS A 77 8.12 -6.78 -12.73
C LYS A 77 8.90 -6.25 -11.52
N THR A 78 9.22 -4.96 -11.52
CA THR A 78 9.92 -4.32 -10.40
C THR A 78 9.09 -4.38 -9.13
N ILE A 79 7.80 -4.13 -9.22
CA ILE A 79 6.90 -4.18 -8.07
C ILE A 79 6.72 -5.63 -7.58
N GLU A 80 6.59 -6.60 -8.48
CA GLU A 80 6.50 -8.02 -8.10
C GLU A 80 7.74 -8.52 -7.39
N GLU A 81 8.92 -8.14 -7.84
CA GLU A 81 10.19 -8.46 -7.19
C GLU A 81 10.26 -7.85 -5.77
N TRP A 82 9.82 -6.63 -5.62
CA TRP A 82 9.77 -5.95 -4.32
C TRP A 82 8.78 -6.60 -3.35
N LEU A 83 7.59 -6.96 -3.83
CA LEU A 83 6.56 -7.62 -3.01
C LEU A 83 6.88 -9.09 -2.72
N GLY A 84 7.67 -9.73 -3.58
CA GLY A 84 8.01 -11.14 -3.47
C GLY A 84 6.89 -12.09 -3.89
N SER A 85 5.88 -11.59 -4.60
CA SER A 85 4.77 -12.39 -5.14
C SER A 85 4.18 -11.71 -6.36
N ASP A 86 3.44 -12.46 -7.19
CA ASP A 86 2.71 -11.83 -8.28
C ASP A 86 1.57 -10.95 -7.76
N LEU A 87 1.21 -9.94 -8.59
CA LEU A 87 0.23 -8.92 -8.19
C LEU A 87 -1.17 -9.49 -8.00
N SER A 88 -1.52 -10.57 -8.73
CA SER A 88 -2.80 -11.24 -8.56
C SER A 88 -2.98 -11.83 -7.15
N LYS A 89 -1.86 -12.22 -6.51
CA LYS A 89 -1.87 -12.71 -5.13
C LYS A 89 -1.76 -11.59 -4.09
N ALA A 90 -0.96 -10.55 -4.39
CA ALA A 90 -0.75 -9.43 -3.49
C ALA A 90 -1.99 -8.53 -3.38
N PHE A 91 -2.74 -8.38 -4.47
CA PHE A 91 -3.93 -7.53 -4.56
C PHE A 91 -5.16 -8.33 -5.00
N ASP A 92 -5.47 -9.38 -4.27
CA ASP A 92 -6.62 -10.23 -4.57
C ASP A 92 -7.92 -9.43 -4.54
N GLY A 93 -8.72 -9.56 -5.60
CA GLY A 93 -9.98 -8.83 -5.76
C GLY A 93 -9.84 -7.39 -6.25
N VAL A 94 -8.62 -6.91 -6.52
CA VAL A 94 -8.36 -5.56 -7.03
C VAL A 94 -7.72 -5.64 -8.42
N GLU A 95 -8.30 -4.95 -9.40
CA GLU A 95 -7.71 -4.82 -10.73
C GLU A 95 -6.54 -3.84 -10.71
N ILE A 96 -5.43 -4.20 -11.36
CA ILE A 96 -4.28 -3.31 -11.52
C ILE A 96 -4.20 -2.90 -12.98
N GLN A 97 -4.23 -1.58 -13.23
CA GLN A 97 -4.02 -1.00 -14.55
C GLN A 97 -2.65 -0.32 -14.58
N TRP A 98 -1.82 -0.71 -15.54
CA TRP A 98 -0.50 -0.12 -15.73
C TRP A 98 -0.59 1.07 -16.67
N VAL A 99 0.02 2.18 -16.26
CA VAL A 99 0.18 3.40 -17.04
C VAL A 99 1.67 3.55 -17.32
N LEU A 100 2.03 3.82 -18.58
CA LEU A 100 3.43 4.08 -18.91
C LEU A 100 3.88 5.40 -18.28
N PRO A 101 5.11 5.48 -17.73
CA PRO A 101 5.62 6.74 -17.19
C PRO A 101 5.56 7.89 -18.20
N GLU A 102 5.73 7.59 -19.48
CA GLU A 102 5.63 8.55 -20.60
C GLU A 102 4.24 9.18 -20.68
N ASP A 103 3.17 8.42 -20.31
CA ASP A 103 1.78 8.88 -20.29
C ASP A 103 1.42 9.57 -18.97
N ASN A 104 2.34 9.66 -18.01
CA ASN A 104 2.17 10.26 -16.71
C ASN A 104 3.28 11.30 -16.41
N ASP A 105 3.61 12.12 -17.40
CA ASP A 105 4.63 13.18 -17.29
C ASP A 105 6.01 12.67 -16.84
N GLY A 106 6.35 11.42 -17.16
CA GLY A 106 7.61 10.78 -16.77
C GLY A 106 7.67 10.35 -15.30
N GLN A 107 6.57 10.44 -14.56
CA GLN A 107 6.52 10.11 -13.13
C GLN A 107 6.00 8.69 -12.90
N THR A 108 6.59 8.00 -11.91
CA THR A 108 6.12 6.70 -11.44
C THR A 108 5.34 6.83 -10.13
N GLY A 109 4.55 5.82 -9.82
CA GLY A 109 3.80 5.73 -8.58
C GLY A 109 2.30 5.55 -8.79
N LEU A 110 1.54 5.73 -7.73
CA LEU A 110 0.09 5.61 -7.75
C LEU A 110 -0.51 6.77 -8.56
N VAL A 111 -1.30 6.44 -9.58
CA VAL A 111 -1.97 7.43 -10.44
C VAL A 111 -3.40 7.67 -9.95
N ALA A 112 -4.16 6.60 -9.74
CA ALA A 112 -5.55 6.71 -9.31
C ALA A 112 -6.03 5.46 -8.60
N VAL A 113 -7.06 5.62 -7.78
CA VAL A 113 -7.77 4.53 -7.10
C VAL A 113 -9.24 4.61 -7.48
N HIS A 114 -9.83 3.48 -7.82
CA HIS A 114 -11.25 3.36 -8.11
C HIS A 114 -11.96 2.69 -6.93
N LEU A 115 -13.02 3.33 -6.45
CA LEU A 115 -13.79 2.86 -5.31
C LEU A 115 -15.22 2.53 -5.73
N ALA A 116 -15.70 1.36 -5.32
CA ALA A 116 -17.12 1.04 -5.38
C ALA A 116 -17.81 1.64 -4.15
N THR A 117 -18.80 2.50 -4.36
CA THR A 117 -19.57 3.14 -3.29
C THR A 117 -21.06 2.86 -3.48
N PRO A 118 -21.91 3.09 -2.45
CA PRO A 118 -23.37 2.97 -2.61
C PRO A 118 -23.94 3.87 -3.72
N ASN A 119 -23.24 4.95 -4.08
CA ASN A 119 -23.64 5.89 -5.12
C ASN A 119 -22.98 5.64 -6.48
N GLY A 120 -22.26 4.52 -6.63
CA GLY A 120 -21.56 4.16 -7.87
C GLY A 120 -20.03 4.13 -7.71
N VAL A 121 -19.32 4.00 -8.83
CA VAL A 121 -17.86 3.95 -8.86
C VAL A 121 -17.27 5.36 -8.90
N VAL A 122 -16.31 5.64 -8.05
CA VAL A 122 -15.59 6.93 -7.98
C VAL A 122 -14.11 6.70 -8.28
N ARG A 123 -13.54 7.53 -9.15
CA ARG A 123 -12.09 7.55 -9.44
C ARG A 123 -11.45 8.71 -8.66
N LEU A 124 -10.48 8.37 -7.83
CA LEU A 124 -9.68 9.36 -7.07
C LEU A 124 -8.28 9.44 -7.69
N ASP A 125 -7.88 10.62 -8.08
CA ASP A 125 -6.54 10.88 -8.67
C ASP A 125 -5.79 12.03 -8.00
#